data_3313ed0040a8af39adef30d02e82b125
#
_entry.id   3313ed0040a8af39adef30d02e82b125
#
_cell.length_a   1.000
_cell.length_b   1.000
_cell.length_c   1.000
_cell.angle_alpha   90.00
_cell.angle_beta   90.00
_cell.angle_gamma   90.00
#
_symmetry.space_group_name_H-M   'P 1'
#
loop_
_entity.id
_entity.type
_entity.pdbx_description
1 polymer ?
#
loop_
_entity_poly.entity_id
_entity_poly.type
_entity_poly.pdbx_seq_one_letter_code
_entity_poly.pdbx_strand_id
1 'polypeptide(L)'
;MSLAGEACGYDPDRTVKMVSGGPMMGFAVVGLDSTTKKTTGGLLLLSAGETNVTKTTHCLSCGKCADVCPMHLMPMNTVFYTEAADYEGAARMGGVLNCIECGACAYVCPARQPLIQSIRLAKAELRKRRAK
;
A
#
# COMPACT_ATOMS: atom_id res chain seq x y z
N MET A 1 13.29 -0.82 14.88
CA MET A 1 12.41 -2.00 14.99
C MET A 1 13.09 -3.27 15.52
N SER A 2 14.40 -3.30 15.66
CA SER A 2 15.12 -4.46 16.23
C SER A 2 14.57 -4.88 17.58
N LEU A 3 14.50 -3.99 18.58
CA LEU A 3 13.94 -4.27 19.90
C LEU A 3 12.49 -4.79 19.86
N ALA A 4 11.65 -4.21 19.01
CA ALA A 4 10.27 -4.69 18.87
C ALA A 4 10.21 -6.06 18.19
N GLY A 5 11.08 -6.32 17.22
CA GLY A 5 11.20 -7.61 16.57
C GLY A 5 11.66 -8.69 17.55
N GLU A 6 12.69 -8.42 18.34
CA GLU A 6 13.18 -9.34 19.37
C GLU A 6 12.11 -9.66 20.41
N ALA A 7 11.38 -8.64 20.88
CA ALA A 7 10.26 -8.82 21.82
C ALA A 7 9.09 -9.63 21.23
N CYS A 8 8.91 -9.62 19.89
CA CYS A 8 7.87 -10.37 19.18
C CYS A 8 8.35 -11.73 18.65
N GLY A 9 9.56 -12.19 19.01
CA GLY A 9 10.10 -13.46 18.54
C GLY A 9 10.57 -13.42 17.08
N TYR A 10 11.18 -12.30 16.65
CA TYR A 10 11.78 -12.20 15.33
C TYR A 10 12.84 -13.27 15.13
N ASP A 11 12.69 -14.03 14.07
CA ASP A 11 13.61 -15.05 13.61
C ASP A 11 14.07 -14.68 12.18
N PRO A 12 15.35 -14.31 11.98
CA PRO A 12 15.87 -13.91 10.69
C PRO A 12 15.78 -15.00 9.62
N ASP A 13 15.86 -16.27 10.01
CA ASP A 13 15.85 -17.40 9.08
C ASP A 13 14.42 -17.74 8.63
N ARG A 14 13.42 -17.39 9.40
CA ARG A 14 11.99 -17.64 9.11
C ARG A 14 11.24 -16.44 8.60
N THR A 15 11.66 -15.22 8.95
CA THR A 15 10.95 -13.98 8.59
C THR A 15 11.37 -13.50 7.21
N VAL A 16 10.49 -13.62 6.23
CA VAL A 16 10.73 -13.18 4.85
C VAL A 16 10.27 -11.74 4.62
N LYS A 17 9.27 -11.28 5.36
CA LYS A 17 8.71 -9.95 5.21
C LYS A 17 8.24 -9.38 6.54
N MET A 18 8.58 -8.11 6.76
CA MET A 18 8.08 -7.34 7.89
C MET A 18 7.12 -6.26 7.41
N VAL A 19 6.02 -6.06 8.15
CA VAL A 19 5.03 -5.02 7.87
C VAL A 19 4.77 -4.20 9.12
N SER A 20 4.99 -2.90 9.05
CA SER A 20 4.59 -1.97 10.10
C SER A 20 3.13 -1.57 9.90
N GLY A 21 2.28 -1.95 10.83
CA GLY A 21 0.82 -1.82 10.76
C GLY A 21 0.11 -3.13 10.40
N GLY A 22 -1.15 -3.04 10.01
CA GLY A 22 -1.96 -4.19 9.63
C GLY A 22 -1.65 -4.75 8.22
N PRO A 23 -2.13 -5.95 7.90
CA PRO A 23 -1.81 -6.62 6.63
C PRO A 23 -2.32 -5.89 5.38
N MET A 24 -3.41 -5.15 5.48
CA MET A 24 -4.00 -4.41 4.35
C MET A 24 -3.49 -2.98 4.23
N MET A 25 -3.24 -2.30 5.34
CA MET A 25 -2.91 -0.87 5.40
C MET A 25 -1.46 -0.59 5.77
N GLY A 26 -0.72 -1.59 6.24
CA GLY A 26 0.66 -1.45 6.70
C GLY A 26 1.64 -1.15 5.58
N PHE A 27 2.85 -0.79 5.98
CA PHE A 27 3.98 -0.56 5.08
C PHE A 27 4.98 -1.70 5.23
N ALA A 28 5.46 -2.25 4.13
CA ALA A 28 6.59 -3.16 4.16
C ALA A 28 7.84 -2.42 4.67
N VAL A 29 8.55 -3.04 5.60
CA VAL A 29 9.77 -2.51 6.20
C VAL A 29 10.95 -3.20 5.54
N VAL A 30 11.91 -2.40 5.07
CA VAL A 30 13.08 -2.90 4.34
C VAL A 30 14.18 -3.40 5.29
N GLY A 31 14.23 -2.87 6.52
CA GLY A 31 15.27 -3.26 7.48
C GLY A 31 14.89 -2.97 8.93
N LEU A 32 15.63 -3.57 9.84
CA LEU A 32 15.43 -3.43 11.28
C LEU A 32 15.79 -2.03 11.83
N ASP A 33 16.53 -1.24 11.06
CA ASP A 33 16.93 0.13 11.43
C ASP A 33 15.77 1.12 11.39
N SER A 34 14.64 0.73 10.80
CA SER A 34 13.43 1.56 10.81
C SER A 34 12.91 1.77 12.23
N THR A 35 12.60 3.02 12.56
CA THR A 35 12.07 3.38 13.88
C THR A 35 10.56 3.17 13.96
N THR A 36 10.09 2.77 15.14
CA THR A 36 8.65 2.79 15.45
C THR A 36 8.22 4.22 15.75
N LYS A 37 7.02 4.59 15.32
CA LYS A 37 6.40 5.89 15.58
C LYS A 37 5.26 5.73 16.58
N LYS A 38 4.84 6.85 17.19
CA LYS A 38 3.66 6.86 18.08
C LYS A 38 2.39 6.28 17.42
N THR A 39 2.29 6.35 16.09
CA THR A 39 1.18 5.85 15.30
C THR A 39 1.35 4.41 14.82
N THR A 40 2.45 3.73 15.16
CA THR A 40 2.68 2.34 14.78
C THR A 40 1.81 1.44 15.65
N GLY A 41 0.72 0.92 15.06
CA GLY A 41 -0.27 0.09 15.79
C GLY A 41 0.09 -1.39 15.86
N GLY A 42 1.14 -1.85 15.15
CA GLY A 42 1.55 -3.24 15.16
C GLY A 42 2.74 -3.51 14.27
N LEU A 43 3.35 -4.68 14.46
CA LEU A 43 4.41 -5.22 13.63
C LEU A 43 4.04 -6.65 13.25
N LEU A 44 3.96 -6.92 11.95
CA LEU A 44 3.72 -8.26 11.41
C LEU A 44 5.03 -8.83 10.89
N LEU A 45 5.35 -10.04 11.34
CA LEU A 45 6.48 -10.84 10.87
C LEU A 45 5.89 -12.00 10.08
N LEU A 46 6.13 -12.03 8.78
CA LEU A 46 5.54 -13.01 7.87
C LEU A 46 6.60 -14.00 7.41
N SER A 47 6.27 -15.27 7.49
CA SER A 47 7.08 -16.39 6.99
C SER A 47 6.90 -16.59 5.47
N ALA A 48 7.73 -17.42 4.87
CA ALA A 48 7.67 -17.72 3.43
C ALA A 48 6.30 -18.28 2.98
N GLY A 49 5.64 -19.08 3.82
CA GLY A 49 4.32 -19.65 3.52
C GLY A 49 3.18 -18.62 3.54
N GLU A 50 3.38 -17.51 4.25
CA GLU A 50 2.39 -16.44 4.40
C GLU A 50 2.62 -15.30 3.39
N THR A 51 3.79 -15.26 2.76
CA THR A 51 4.14 -14.27 1.74
C THR A 51 3.85 -14.81 0.34
N ASN A 52 2.67 -14.53 -0.20
CA ASN A 52 2.38 -14.87 -1.57
C ASN A 52 2.94 -13.80 -2.52
N VAL A 53 4.18 -13.98 -2.98
CA VAL A 53 4.85 -13.09 -3.95
C VAL A 53 4.45 -13.47 -5.36
N THR A 54 3.22 -13.23 -5.74
CA THR A 54 2.78 -13.39 -7.13
C THR A 54 3.12 -12.14 -7.91
N LYS A 55 3.60 -12.31 -9.14
CA LYS A 55 3.93 -11.21 -10.05
C LYS A 55 2.67 -10.39 -10.36
N THR A 56 2.84 -9.07 -10.42
CA THR A 56 1.85 -8.14 -10.96
C THR A 56 1.64 -8.41 -12.44
N THR A 57 0.40 -8.42 -12.89
CA THR A 57 0.04 -8.52 -14.32
C THR A 57 -0.64 -7.23 -14.77
N HIS A 58 -0.80 -7.03 -16.08
CA HIS A 58 -1.52 -5.86 -16.59
C HIS A 58 -2.94 -5.78 -16.06
N CYS A 59 -3.44 -4.55 -15.89
CA CYS A 59 -4.80 -4.32 -15.44
C CYS A 59 -5.81 -4.94 -16.42
N LEU A 60 -6.74 -5.73 -15.88
CA LEU A 60 -7.80 -6.40 -16.67
C LEU A 60 -9.04 -5.50 -16.88
N SER A 61 -9.04 -4.29 -16.38
CA SER A 61 -10.18 -3.35 -16.42
C SER A 61 -11.50 -3.96 -15.89
N CYS A 62 -11.41 -4.89 -14.94
CA CYS A 62 -12.57 -5.66 -14.44
C CYS A 62 -13.50 -4.90 -13.49
N GLY A 63 -13.15 -3.69 -13.05
CA GLY A 63 -13.98 -2.82 -12.18
C GLY A 63 -14.00 -3.19 -10.69
N LYS A 64 -13.58 -4.38 -10.26
CA LYS A 64 -13.68 -4.85 -8.87
C LYS A 64 -13.11 -3.89 -7.82
N CYS A 65 -12.07 -3.13 -8.16
CA CYS A 65 -11.47 -2.16 -7.25
C CYS A 65 -12.39 -0.95 -7.00
N ALA A 66 -13.22 -0.57 -7.97
CA ALA A 66 -14.22 0.48 -7.82
C ALA A 66 -15.43 -0.04 -7.03
N ASP A 67 -15.90 -1.26 -7.33
CA ASP A 67 -17.06 -1.86 -6.67
C ASP A 67 -16.86 -2.00 -5.15
N VAL A 68 -15.64 -2.38 -4.72
CA VAL A 68 -15.34 -2.57 -3.30
C VAL A 68 -14.96 -1.29 -2.58
N CYS A 69 -14.83 -0.16 -3.28
CA CYS A 69 -14.34 1.07 -2.68
C CYS A 69 -15.41 1.73 -1.79
N PRO A 70 -15.19 1.83 -0.46
CA PRO A 70 -16.17 2.44 0.44
C PRO A 70 -16.34 3.94 0.22
N MET A 71 -15.41 4.55 -0.49
CA MET A 71 -15.44 5.97 -0.86
C MET A 71 -15.90 6.21 -2.30
N HIS A 72 -16.37 5.16 -2.99
CA HIS A 72 -16.84 5.21 -4.39
C HIS A 72 -15.86 5.88 -5.36
N LEU A 73 -14.57 5.60 -5.19
CA LEU A 73 -13.50 6.13 -6.03
C LEU A 73 -13.19 5.19 -7.19
N MET A 74 -12.35 5.67 -8.11
CA MET A 74 -11.81 4.90 -9.24
C MET A 74 -10.31 4.57 -9.03
N PRO A 75 -9.96 3.58 -8.20
CA PRO A 75 -8.56 3.30 -7.85
C PRO A 75 -7.67 2.99 -9.05
N MET A 76 -8.21 2.35 -10.09
CA MET A 76 -7.50 2.06 -11.33
C MET A 76 -7.06 3.35 -12.05
N ASN A 77 -7.94 4.36 -12.12
CA ASN A 77 -7.59 5.64 -12.72
C ASN A 77 -6.43 6.30 -11.98
N THR A 78 -6.41 6.20 -10.64
CA THR A 78 -5.29 6.71 -9.84
C THR A 78 -3.97 6.06 -10.26
N VAL A 79 -3.93 4.73 -10.47
CA VAL A 79 -2.72 4.03 -10.92
C VAL A 79 -2.29 4.53 -12.28
N PHE A 80 -3.21 4.56 -13.24
CA PHE A 80 -2.96 4.98 -14.61
C PHE A 80 -2.33 6.38 -14.69
N TYR A 81 -2.94 7.35 -14.00
CA TYR A 81 -2.41 8.72 -13.96
C TYR A 81 -1.10 8.84 -13.17
N THR A 82 -0.94 8.03 -12.11
CA THR A 82 0.30 8.03 -11.32
C THR A 82 1.48 7.48 -12.12
N GLU A 83 1.28 6.42 -12.90
CA GLU A 83 2.29 5.86 -13.81
C GLU A 83 2.70 6.86 -14.90
N ALA A 84 1.76 7.68 -15.38
CA ALA A 84 2.03 8.78 -16.28
C ALA A 84 2.62 10.04 -15.61
N ALA A 85 2.89 9.99 -14.30
CA ALA A 85 3.33 11.13 -13.47
C ALA A 85 2.36 12.34 -13.49
N ASP A 86 1.11 12.13 -13.91
CA ASP A 86 0.02 13.12 -13.86
C ASP A 86 -0.75 13.01 -12.54
N TYR A 87 -0.18 13.57 -11.48
CA TYR A 87 -0.77 13.51 -10.14
C TYR A 87 -2.04 14.36 -10.01
N GLU A 88 -2.16 15.43 -10.79
CA GLU A 88 -3.39 16.24 -10.84
C GLU A 88 -4.53 15.47 -11.54
N GLY A 89 -4.23 14.73 -12.59
CA GLY A 89 -5.16 13.78 -13.22
C GLY A 89 -5.60 12.70 -12.21
N ALA A 90 -4.67 12.15 -11.43
CA ALA A 90 -4.99 11.19 -10.37
C ALA A 90 -5.94 11.79 -9.31
N ALA A 91 -5.78 13.08 -8.98
CA ALA A 91 -6.66 13.76 -8.04
C ALA A 91 -8.07 13.96 -8.61
N ARG A 92 -8.18 14.41 -9.87
CA ARG A 92 -9.46 14.70 -10.52
C ARG A 92 -10.25 13.45 -10.90
N MET A 93 -9.56 12.51 -11.58
CA MET A 93 -10.20 11.34 -12.20
C MET A 93 -10.20 10.09 -11.30
N GLY A 94 -9.25 9.98 -10.40
CA GLY A 94 -9.13 8.86 -9.45
C GLY A 94 -9.70 9.17 -8.07
N GLY A 95 -9.87 10.46 -7.74
CA GLY A 95 -10.34 10.90 -6.42
C GLY A 95 -9.33 10.61 -5.29
N VAL A 96 -8.04 10.57 -5.62
CA VAL A 96 -6.98 10.09 -4.72
C VAL A 96 -6.95 10.80 -3.35
N LEU A 97 -7.31 12.09 -3.30
CA LEU A 97 -7.29 12.87 -2.06
C LEU A 97 -8.36 12.42 -1.06
N ASN A 98 -9.48 11.86 -1.54
CA ASN A 98 -10.57 11.36 -0.70
C ASN A 98 -10.37 9.89 -0.26
N CYS A 99 -9.30 9.24 -0.73
CA CYS A 99 -9.02 7.85 -0.40
C CYS A 99 -8.61 7.71 1.07
N ILE A 100 -9.25 6.79 1.80
CA ILE A 100 -8.93 6.46 3.20
C ILE A 100 -7.85 5.38 3.33
N GLU A 101 -7.29 4.91 2.22
CA GLU A 101 -6.20 3.93 2.16
C GLU A 101 -6.52 2.59 2.85
N CYS A 102 -7.77 2.18 2.87
CA CYS A 102 -8.23 0.95 3.55
C CYS A 102 -7.67 -0.35 2.98
N GLY A 103 -7.13 -0.35 1.75
CA GLY A 103 -6.53 -1.53 1.12
C GLY A 103 -7.50 -2.47 0.39
N ALA A 104 -8.81 -2.30 0.52
CA ALA A 104 -9.81 -3.19 -0.06
C ALA A 104 -9.64 -3.39 -1.59
N CYS A 105 -9.36 -2.31 -2.31
CA CYS A 105 -9.12 -2.36 -3.77
C CYS A 105 -7.91 -3.24 -4.16
N ALA A 106 -6.83 -3.16 -3.39
CA ALA A 106 -5.63 -3.98 -3.63
C ALA A 106 -5.90 -5.46 -3.28
N TYR A 107 -6.68 -5.71 -2.24
CA TYR A 107 -7.04 -7.06 -1.80
C TYR A 107 -7.83 -7.83 -2.89
N VAL A 108 -8.83 -7.18 -3.50
CA VAL A 108 -9.70 -7.84 -4.51
C VAL A 108 -9.09 -7.86 -5.92
N CYS A 109 -7.97 -7.20 -6.16
CA CYS A 109 -7.39 -7.06 -7.48
C CYS A 109 -6.83 -8.40 -8.01
N PRO A 110 -7.41 -9.01 -9.06
CA PRO A 110 -6.90 -10.25 -9.61
C PRO A 110 -5.55 -10.07 -10.32
N ALA A 111 -5.29 -8.88 -10.86
CA ALA A 111 -4.03 -8.51 -11.52
C ALA A 111 -2.95 -8.07 -10.51
N ARG A 112 -3.27 -8.03 -9.21
CA ARG A 112 -2.35 -7.63 -8.13
C ARG A 112 -1.64 -6.29 -8.36
N GLN A 113 -2.38 -5.35 -8.93
CA GLN A 113 -1.86 -3.99 -9.14
C GLN A 113 -1.50 -3.32 -7.81
N PRO A 114 -0.41 -2.53 -7.76
CA PRO A 114 0.04 -1.84 -6.55
C PRO A 114 -0.81 -0.60 -6.25
N LEU A 115 -2.15 -0.79 -6.15
CA LEU A 115 -3.13 0.29 -6.04
C LEU A 115 -2.85 1.22 -4.87
N ILE A 116 -2.58 0.69 -3.68
CA ILE A 116 -2.33 1.49 -2.48
C ILE A 116 -1.00 2.24 -2.57
N GLN A 117 0.03 1.60 -3.12
CA GLN A 117 1.34 2.23 -3.29
C GLN A 117 1.25 3.42 -4.24
N SER A 118 0.55 3.26 -5.37
CA SER A 118 0.31 4.34 -6.35
C SER A 118 -0.52 5.48 -5.75
N ILE A 119 -1.57 5.16 -4.98
CA ILE A 119 -2.39 6.16 -4.26
C ILE A 119 -1.52 6.97 -3.28
N ARG A 120 -0.69 6.30 -2.50
CA ARG A 120 0.20 6.95 -1.53
C ARG A 120 1.25 7.82 -2.19
N LEU A 121 1.82 7.35 -3.31
CA LEU A 121 2.76 8.12 -4.11
C LEU A 121 2.10 9.40 -4.64
N ALA A 122 0.94 9.29 -5.28
CA ALA A 122 0.20 10.43 -5.79
C ALA A 122 -0.13 11.45 -4.69
N LYS A 123 -0.59 10.99 -3.52
CA LYS A 123 -0.84 11.88 -2.37
C LYS A 123 0.42 12.58 -1.87
N ALA A 124 1.54 11.87 -1.80
CA ALA A 124 2.80 12.45 -1.36
C ALA A 124 3.28 13.55 -2.30
N GLU A 125 3.21 13.30 -3.61
CA GLU A 125 3.60 14.29 -4.63
C GLU A 125 2.68 15.52 -4.63
N LEU A 126 1.37 15.33 -4.52
CA LEU A 126 0.41 16.43 -4.40
C LEU A 126 0.64 17.29 -3.16
N ARG A 127 0.96 16.65 -2.02
CA ARG A 127 1.30 17.39 -0.79
C ARG A 127 2.57 18.23 -0.96
N LYS A 128 3.62 17.68 -1.58
CA LYS A 128 4.86 18.41 -1.87
C LYS A 128 4.60 19.63 -2.76
N ARG A 129 3.74 19.50 -3.78
CA ARG A 129 3.38 20.61 -4.68
C ARG A 129 2.62 21.73 -3.97
N ARG A 130 1.74 21.37 -3.02
CA ARG A 130 0.98 22.35 -2.22
C ARG A 130 1.81 23.06 -1.15
N ALA A 131 2.94 22.48 -0.75
CA ALA A 131 3.83 23.06 0.26
C ALA A 131 4.89 24.01 -0.33
N LYS A 132 4.96 24.12 -1.65
CA LYS A 132 5.78 25.09 -2.39
C LYS A 132 4.94 26.30 -2.79
#